data_bffd40e528d1b9ca9209877437cc99da
#
_entry.id   bffd40e528d1b9ca9209877437cc99da
#
_cell.length_a   1.000
_cell.length_b   1.000
_cell.length_c   1.000
_cell.angle_alpha   90.00
_cell.angle_beta   90.00
_cell.angle_gamma   90.00
#
_symmetry.space_group_name_H-M   'P 1'
#
loop_
_entity.id
_entity.type
_entity.pdbx_description
1 polymer ?
#
loop_
_entity_poly.entity_id
_entity_poly.type
_entity_poly.pdbx_seq_one_letter_code
_entity_poly.pdbx_strand_id
1 'polypeptide(L)'
;MSRARSDVRRLPEKQVRDRAVLEALLDAALVAHVAVVDGSQPYVVPLAFAREGDRLLVHGSTASRAFRALATGAPTCVTVTVVDGLVVARSQFESSMRYRSAMMLGSFAALHNGDKERGLQVLAARLLPGLEGARPPSAKELRATTVLELVIEEWSLKVSDGHAEDDESDLDRPVWAGVVPLQHMWGAPEPAPDLAPGLEVPPAVASWPEGRA
;
A
#
# COMPACT_ATOMS: atom_id res chain seq x y z
N MET A 1 -18.84 23.88 -11.72
CA MET A 1 -18.79 22.49 -11.25
C MET A 1 -18.08 22.47 -9.91
N SER A 2 -18.66 21.88 -8.86
CA SER A 2 -18.00 21.70 -7.59
C SER A 2 -16.85 20.72 -7.78
N ARG A 3 -15.62 21.07 -7.32
CA ARG A 3 -14.47 20.18 -7.32
C ARG A 3 -14.71 19.00 -6.38
N ALA A 4 -14.35 17.80 -6.80
CA ALA A 4 -14.40 16.63 -5.92
C ALA A 4 -13.42 16.80 -4.75
N ARG A 5 -13.73 16.26 -3.58
CA ARG A 5 -12.85 16.34 -2.40
C ARG A 5 -11.53 15.57 -2.59
N SER A 6 -11.51 14.64 -3.54
CA SER A 6 -10.33 13.87 -3.96
C SER A 6 -9.46 14.60 -5.01
N ASP A 7 -9.89 15.78 -5.54
CA ASP A 7 -9.08 16.53 -6.50
C ASP A 7 -7.80 17.06 -5.85
N VAL A 8 -6.67 16.84 -6.53
CA VAL A 8 -5.37 17.39 -6.13
C VAL A 8 -5.37 18.90 -6.32
N ARG A 9 -5.14 19.65 -5.25
CA ARG A 9 -5.18 21.13 -5.27
C ARG A 9 -3.82 21.76 -5.48
N ARG A 10 -2.77 21.16 -4.90
CA ARG A 10 -1.39 21.63 -5.06
C ARG A 10 -0.68 20.74 -6.06
N LEU A 11 -0.05 21.35 -7.08
CA LEU A 11 0.59 20.65 -8.19
C LEU A 11 -0.40 19.71 -8.90
N PRO A 12 -1.51 20.25 -9.44
CA PRO A 12 -2.56 19.45 -10.07
C PRO A 12 -2.08 18.73 -11.34
N GLU A 13 -0.99 19.21 -11.97
CA GLU A 13 -0.31 18.57 -13.09
C GLU A 13 0.27 17.19 -12.75
N LYS A 14 0.57 16.92 -11.46
CA LYS A 14 1.00 15.61 -10.97
C LYS A 14 -0.15 14.64 -10.71
N GLN A 15 -1.41 15.10 -10.87
CA GLN A 15 -2.57 14.22 -10.72
C GLN A 15 -2.72 13.30 -11.91
N VAL A 16 -2.74 12.00 -11.66
CA VAL A 16 -3.05 10.96 -12.64
C VAL A 16 -4.47 10.45 -12.41
N ARG A 17 -5.25 10.33 -13.49
CA ARG A 17 -6.64 9.85 -13.45
C ARG A 17 -6.79 8.47 -14.11
N ASP A 18 -5.69 7.86 -14.52
CA ASP A 18 -5.68 6.53 -15.10
C ASP A 18 -5.81 5.49 -14.00
N ARG A 19 -6.87 4.70 -14.06
CA ARG A 19 -7.17 3.62 -13.13
C ARG A 19 -6.10 2.53 -13.15
N ALA A 20 -5.53 2.20 -14.29
CA ALA A 20 -4.50 1.18 -14.41
C ALA A 20 -3.23 1.58 -13.65
N VAL A 21 -2.87 2.87 -13.64
CA VAL A 21 -1.72 3.38 -12.87
C VAL A 21 -1.98 3.30 -11.37
N LEU A 22 -3.22 3.57 -10.92
CA LEU A 22 -3.61 3.36 -9.52
C LEU A 22 -3.48 1.88 -9.13
N GLU A 23 -4.01 0.99 -9.93
CA GLU A 23 -3.98 -0.45 -9.69
C GLU A 23 -2.55 -0.98 -9.62
N ALA A 24 -1.69 -0.56 -10.54
CA ALA A 24 -0.27 -0.90 -10.53
C ALA A 24 0.44 -0.43 -9.24
N LEU A 25 0.11 0.76 -8.72
CA LEU A 25 0.63 1.23 -7.44
C LEU A 25 0.15 0.34 -6.28
N LEU A 26 -1.15 0.02 -6.24
CA LEU A 26 -1.73 -0.81 -5.18
C LEU A 26 -1.18 -2.23 -5.23
N ASP A 27 -0.95 -2.77 -6.41
CA ASP A 27 -0.38 -4.10 -6.61
C ASP A 27 1.13 -4.16 -6.31
N ALA A 28 1.85 -3.04 -6.43
CA ALA A 28 3.26 -2.95 -6.05
C ALA A 28 3.47 -2.80 -4.53
N ALA A 29 2.56 -2.12 -3.83
CA ALA A 29 2.71 -1.80 -2.42
C ALA A 29 2.26 -2.97 -1.50
N LEU A 30 2.86 -3.06 -0.32
CA LEU A 30 2.50 -4.08 0.70
C LEU A 30 1.70 -3.48 1.87
N VAL A 31 1.84 -2.18 2.11
CA VAL A 31 1.28 -1.52 3.28
C VAL A 31 0.41 -0.34 2.85
N ALA A 32 -0.80 -0.31 3.40
CA ALA A 32 -1.69 0.84 3.36
C ALA A 32 -1.74 1.50 4.75
N HIS A 33 -1.82 2.81 4.77
CA HIS A 33 -2.03 3.59 5.99
C HIS A 33 -3.51 3.96 6.07
N VAL A 34 -4.19 3.42 7.06
CA VAL A 34 -5.64 3.58 7.25
C VAL A 34 -5.92 4.53 8.39
N ALA A 35 -6.58 5.65 8.08
CA ALA A 35 -7.00 6.62 9.06
C ALA A 35 -8.23 6.12 9.85
N VAL A 36 -8.22 6.31 11.15
CA VAL A 36 -9.31 5.95 12.05
C VAL A 36 -9.55 7.12 13.00
N VAL A 37 -10.81 7.39 13.32
CA VAL A 37 -11.19 8.35 14.35
C VAL A 37 -11.87 7.59 15.48
N ASP A 38 -11.32 7.70 16.69
CA ASP A 38 -11.88 7.12 17.90
C ASP A 38 -12.22 8.27 18.89
N GLY A 39 -13.52 8.52 19.08
CA GLY A 39 -13.98 9.74 19.73
C GLY A 39 -13.58 10.98 18.95
N SER A 40 -12.72 11.83 19.51
CA SER A 40 -12.16 13.01 18.86
C SER A 40 -10.71 12.83 18.41
N GLN A 41 -10.09 11.67 18.70
CA GLN A 41 -8.68 11.43 18.40
C GLN A 41 -8.53 10.72 17.08
N PRO A 42 -7.94 11.37 16.04
CA PRO A 42 -7.51 10.70 14.83
C PRO A 42 -6.19 9.94 15.08
N TYR A 43 -6.05 8.76 14.47
CA TYR A 43 -4.81 8.00 14.39
C TYR A 43 -4.74 7.23 13.07
N VAL A 44 -3.55 6.82 12.67
CA VAL A 44 -3.31 6.08 11.43
C VAL A 44 -2.67 4.75 11.75
N VAL A 45 -3.17 3.68 11.16
CA VAL A 45 -2.66 2.32 11.34
C VAL A 45 -2.08 1.81 10.02
N PRO A 46 -0.80 1.40 9.98
CA PRO A 46 -0.24 0.68 8.84
C PRO A 46 -0.78 -0.75 8.84
N LEU A 47 -1.35 -1.18 7.71
CA LEU A 47 -1.96 -2.49 7.53
C LEU A 47 -1.43 -3.13 6.24
N ALA A 48 -1.13 -4.42 6.29
CA ALA A 48 -1.02 -5.22 5.09
C ALA A 48 -2.38 -5.29 4.41
N PHE A 49 -2.41 -5.21 3.08
CA PHE A 49 -3.63 -5.20 2.30
C PHE A 49 -3.50 -6.02 1.02
N ALA A 50 -4.64 -6.31 0.42
CA ALA A 50 -4.73 -6.83 -0.94
C ALA A 50 -5.78 -6.05 -1.72
N ARG A 51 -5.59 -5.93 -3.04
CA ARG A 51 -6.61 -5.46 -3.97
C ARG A 51 -7.24 -6.65 -4.68
N GLU A 52 -8.55 -6.65 -4.81
CA GLU A 52 -9.32 -7.57 -5.65
C GLU A 52 -10.33 -6.76 -6.48
N GLY A 53 -10.05 -6.59 -7.75
CA GLY A 53 -10.86 -5.70 -8.60
C GLY A 53 -10.89 -4.27 -8.05
N ASP A 54 -12.09 -3.78 -7.77
CA ASP A 54 -12.33 -2.44 -7.21
C ASP A 54 -12.30 -2.40 -5.69
N ARG A 55 -11.87 -3.46 -5.03
CA ARG A 55 -11.90 -3.57 -3.57
C ARG A 55 -10.51 -3.64 -2.98
N LEU A 56 -10.33 -2.94 -1.86
CA LEU A 56 -9.19 -3.04 -0.98
C LEU A 56 -9.59 -3.86 0.24
N LEU A 57 -8.86 -4.94 0.51
CA LEU A 57 -9.10 -5.87 1.60
C LEU A 57 -8.03 -5.69 2.68
N VAL A 58 -8.46 -5.68 3.94
CA VAL A 58 -7.59 -5.70 5.12
C VAL A 58 -8.10 -6.71 6.14
N HIS A 59 -7.22 -7.22 6.99
CA HIS A 59 -7.63 -8.10 8.08
C HIS A 59 -6.92 -7.75 9.39
N GLY A 60 -7.55 -8.11 10.50
CA GLY A 60 -6.97 -7.94 11.83
C GLY A 60 -7.78 -8.64 12.91
N SER A 61 -7.34 -8.49 14.14
CA SER A 61 -8.02 -9.08 15.29
C SER A 61 -9.38 -8.44 15.55
N THR A 62 -10.40 -9.25 15.88
CA THR A 62 -11.69 -8.77 16.37
C THR A 62 -11.57 -7.94 17.67
N ALA A 63 -10.51 -8.10 18.42
CA ALA A 63 -10.22 -7.30 19.61
C ALA A 63 -9.57 -5.94 19.29
N SER A 64 -9.12 -5.72 18.05
CA SER A 64 -8.49 -4.47 17.65
C SER A 64 -9.47 -3.30 17.71
N ARG A 65 -9.08 -2.22 18.41
CA ARG A 65 -9.83 -0.97 18.47
C ARG A 65 -10.06 -0.39 17.07
N ALA A 66 -9.01 -0.37 16.24
CA ALA A 66 -9.08 0.13 14.87
C ALA A 66 -10.09 -0.65 14.04
N PHE A 67 -10.02 -2.00 14.06
CA PHE A 67 -10.94 -2.83 13.28
C PHE A 67 -12.38 -2.72 13.76
N ARG A 68 -12.61 -2.56 15.06
CA ARG A 68 -13.97 -2.30 15.57
C ARG A 68 -14.53 -0.96 15.07
N ALA A 69 -13.70 0.09 15.10
CA ALA A 69 -14.11 1.40 14.60
C ALA A 69 -14.37 1.38 13.08
N LEU A 70 -13.47 0.78 12.28
CA LEU A 70 -13.67 0.66 10.83
C LEU A 70 -14.90 -0.17 10.46
N ALA A 71 -15.16 -1.26 11.19
CA ALA A 71 -16.31 -2.14 10.95
C ALA A 71 -17.68 -1.46 11.18
N THR A 72 -17.73 -0.29 11.83
CA THR A 72 -18.96 0.49 11.95
C THR A 72 -19.39 1.18 10.65
N GLY A 73 -18.56 1.16 9.61
CA GLY A 73 -18.77 1.92 8.38
C GLY A 73 -18.43 3.40 8.51
N ALA A 74 -17.70 3.80 9.55
CA ALA A 74 -17.25 5.18 9.71
C ALA A 74 -16.38 5.64 8.52
N PRO A 75 -16.52 6.91 8.08
CA PRO A 75 -15.70 7.46 7.01
C PRO A 75 -14.20 7.32 7.34
N THR A 76 -13.44 6.92 6.35
CA THR A 76 -11.99 6.73 6.46
C THR A 76 -11.26 7.29 5.26
N CYS A 77 -9.95 7.45 5.43
CA CYS A 77 -9.01 7.72 4.36
C CYS A 77 -7.93 6.63 4.39
N VAL A 78 -7.69 6.02 3.25
CA VAL A 78 -6.60 5.05 3.06
C VAL A 78 -5.56 5.67 2.14
N THR A 79 -4.29 5.63 2.53
CA THR A 79 -3.19 6.10 1.69
C THR A 79 -2.19 4.98 1.43
N VAL A 80 -1.68 4.97 0.19
CA VAL A 80 -0.60 4.08 -0.24
C VAL A 80 0.44 4.94 -0.93
N THR A 81 1.70 4.82 -0.53
CA THR A 81 2.80 5.60 -1.10
C THR A 81 4.01 4.71 -1.34
N VAL A 82 4.61 4.85 -2.52
CA VAL A 82 5.91 4.28 -2.88
C VAL A 82 6.84 5.43 -3.24
N VAL A 83 8.02 5.46 -2.63
CA VAL A 83 9.08 6.40 -2.96
C VAL A 83 10.00 5.73 -3.97
N ASP A 84 10.16 6.37 -5.13
CA ASP A 84 10.92 5.83 -6.26
C ASP A 84 12.33 6.48 -6.39
N GLY A 85 12.64 7.50 -5.56
CA GLY A 85 13.96 8.12 -5.51
C GLY A 85 13.96 9.52 -4.92
N LEU A 86 15.16 10.09 -4.79
CA LEU A 86 15.37 11.47 -4.38
C LEU A 86 15.76 12.32 -5.59
N VAL A 87 15.19 13.51 -5.67
CA VAL A 87 15.53 14.54 -6.65
C VAL A 87 16.44 15.54 -5.98
N VAL A 88 17.68 15.60 -6.43
CA VAL A 88 18.68 16.56 -5.95
C VAL A 88 18.73 17.72 -6.95
N ALA A 89 18.37 18.88 -6.49
CA ALA A 89 18.41 20.13 -7.25
C ALA A 89 19.68 20.93 -6.95
N ARG A 90 19.90 22.03 -7.68
CA ARG A 90 20.97 22.98 -7.39
C ARG A 90 20.66 23.84 -6.17
N SER A 91 19.39 23.91 -5.78
CA SER A 91 18.93 24.52 -4.54
C SER A 91 18.33 23.49 -3.58
N GLN A 92 18.39 23.78 -2.28
CA GLN A 92 17.69 22.94 -1.29
C GLN A 92 16.17 23.02 -1.45
N PHE A 93 15.68 24.15 -1.91
CA PHE A 93 14.25 24.41 -2.05
C PHE A 93 13.61 23.55 -3.16
N GLU A 94 14.29 23.38 -4.29
CA GLU A 94 13.82 22.59 -5.43
C GLU A 94 14.15 21.09 -5.31
N SER A 95 14.94 20.72 -4.29
CA SER A 95 15.19 19.30 -4.00
C SER A 95 13.93 18.63 -3.46
N SER A 96 13.63 17.43 -3.94
CA SER A 96 12.36 16.74 -3.70
C SER A 96 12.52 15.22 -3.78
N MET A 97 11.43 14.51 -4.05
CA MET A 97 11.44 13.06 -4.26
C MET A 97 10.59 12.65 -5.46
N ARG A 98 10.96 11.53 -6.08
CA ARG A 98 10.10 10.77 -6.98
C ARG A 98 9.21 9.85 -6.15
N TYR A 99 7.92 9.87 -6.44
CA TYR A 99 6.96 9.05 -5.71
C TYR A 99 5.68 8.82 -6.48
N ARG A 100 4.98 7.77 -6.12
CA ARG A 100 3.58 7.51 -6.46
C ARG A 100 2.78 7.44 -5.16
N SER A 101 1.72 8.22 -5.05
CA SER A 101 0.91 8.27 -3.82
C SER A 101 -0.57 8.31 -4.16
N ALA A 102 -1.31 7.33 -3.67
CA ALA A 102 -2.76 7.26 -3.77
C ALA A 102 -3.41 7.61 -2.43
N MET A 103 -4.56 8.27 -2.50
CA MET A 103 -5.49 8.49 -1.40
C MET A 103 -6.86 8.00 -1.84
N MET A 104 -7.48 7.15 -1.04
CA MET A 104 -8.81 6.59 -1.26
C MET A 104 -9.71 6.99 -0.10
N LEU A 105 -10.88 7.52 -0.42
CA LEU A 105 -11.89 7.95 0.55
C LEU A 105 -13.09 7.01 0.48
N GLY A 106 -13.60 6.61 1.63
CA GLY A 106 -14.74 5.69 1.70
C GLY A 106 -15.04 5.23 3.10
N SER A 107 -15.66 4.06 3.18
CA SER A 107 -15.97 3.37 4.43
C SER A 107 -15.70 1.88 4.25
N PHE A 108 -15.23 1.24 5.29
CA PHE A 108 -15.07 -0.22 5.28
C PHE A 108 -16.38 -0.91 5.62
N ALA A 109 -16.62 -2.05 4.97
CA ALA A 109 -17.66 -3.02 5.31
C ALA A 109 -17.04 -4.33 5.80
N ALA A 110 -17.64 -4.94 6.81
CA ALA A 110 -17.17 -6.24 7.31
C ALA A 110 -17.64 -7.39 6.41
N LEU A 111 -16.71 -8.27 6.05
CA LEU A 111 -17.03 -9.51 5.36
C LEU A 111 -17.43 -10.61 6.34
N HIS A 112 -18.42 -11.43 5.96
CA HIS A 112 -18.98 -12.50 6.76
C HIS A 112 -18.97 -13.82 6.00
N ASN A 113 -19.03 -14.92 6.74
CA ASN A 113 -19.16 -16.28 6.21
C ASN A 113 -18.14 -16.59 5.08
N GLY A 114 -18.56 -17.15 3.97
CA GLY A 114 -17.71 -17.52 2.85
C GLY A 114 -16.94 -16.35 2.22
N ASP A 115 -17.52 -15.14 2.20
CA ASP A 115 -16.82 -13.94 1.69
C ASP A 115 -15.62 -13.57 2.55
N LYS A 116 -15.72 -13.75 3.87
CA LYS A 116 -14.62 -13.55 4.80
C LYS A 116 -13.48 -14.54 4.56
N GLU A 117 -13.80 -15.83 4.36
CA GLU A 117 -12.82 -16.86 4.07
C GLU A 117 -12.15 -16.58 2.71
N ARG A 118 -12.92 -16.20 1.70
CA ARG A 118 -12.40 -15.78 0.40
C ARG A 118 -11.48 -14.56 0.52
N GLY A 119 -11.88 -13.53 1.27
CA GLY A 119 -11.05 -12.34 1.50
C GLY A 119 -9.71 -12.67 2.16
N LEU A 120 -9.69 -13.62 3.12
CA LEU A 120 -8.45 -14.12 3.71
C LEU A 120 -7.58 -14.88 2.70
N GLN A 121 -8.17 -15.65 1.80
CA GLN A 121 -7.43 -16.33 0.73
C GLN A 121 -6.79 -15.32 -0.22
N VAL A 122 -7.51 -14.26 -0.62
CA VAL A 122 -6.97 -13.19 -1.46
C VAL A 122 -5.79 -12.48 -0.76
N LEU A 123 -5.95 -12.14 0.51
CA LEU A 123 -4.88 -11.54 1.32
C LEU A 123 -3.66 -12.47 1.43
N ALA A 124 -3.88 -13.76 1.69
CA ALA A 124 -2.81 -14.75 1.77
C ALA A 124 -2.08 -14.90 0.43
N ALA A 125 -2.81 -15.05 -0.68
CA ALA A 125 -2.23 -15.17 -2.01
C ALA A 125 -1.40 -13.92 -2.40
N ARG A 126 -1.86 -12.74 -1.97
CA ARG A 126 -1.14 -11.48 -2.22
C ARG A 126 0.14 -11.36 -1.39
N LEU A 127 0.11 -11.76 -0.13
CA LEU A 127 1.26 -11.65 0.78
C LEU A 127 2.27 -12.79 0.59
N LEU A 128 1.79 -13.96 0.25
CA LEU A 128 2.56 -15.21 0.17
C LEU A 128 2.30 -15.92 -1.17
N PRO A 129 2.59 -15.28 -2.32
CA PRO A 129 2.33 -15.88 -3.63
C PRO A 129 3.09 -17.20 -3.78
N GLY A 130 2.40 -18.23 -4.26
CA GLY A 130 2.96 -19.55 -4.52
C GLY A 130 3.31 -20.37 -3.27
N LEU A 131 2.92 -19.93 -2.06
CA LEU A 131 3.13 -20.73 -0.86
C LEU A 131 2.06 -21.82 -0.77
N GLU A 132 2.43 -23.01 -1.19
CA GLU A 132 1.64 -24.22 -1.00
C GLU A 132 1.99 -24.93 0.31
N GLY A 133 1.03 -25.70 0.87
CA GLY A 133 1.27 -26.52 2.06
C GLY A 133 1.01 -25.84 3.41
N ALA A 134 0.80 -24.54 3.46
CA ALA A 134 0.34 -23.90 4.69
C ALA A 134 -1.10 -24.34 5.02
N ARG A 135 -1.35 -24.75 6.27
CA ARG A 135 -2.70 -25.15 6.67
C ARG A 135 -3.68 -23.97 6.59
N PRO A 136 -4.96 -24.21 6.25
CA PRO A 136 -5.97 -23.16 6.31
C PRO A 136 -6.24 -22.70 7.74
N PRO A 137 -6.82 -21.51 7.95
CA PRO A 137 -7.23 -21.03 9.25
C PRO A 137 -8.22 -21.98 9.92
N SER A 138 -8.02 -22.26 11.20
CA SER A 138 -8.98 -23.00 12.01
C SER A 138 -10.24 -22.17 12.28
N ALA A 139 -11.34 -22.81 12.68
CA ALA A 139 -12.56 -22.11 13.05
C ALA A 139 -12.37 -21.11 14.21
N LYS A 140 -11.41 -21.37 15.14
CA LYS A 140 -11.05 -20.44 16.21
C LYS A 140 -10.35 -19.20 15.65
N GLU A 141 -9.40 -19.36 14.74
CA GLU A 141 -8.67 -18.27 14.10
C GLU A 141 -9.61 -17.42 13.23
N LEU A 142 -10.49 -18.06 12.48
CA LEU A 142 -11.53 -17.36 11.72
C LEU A 142 -12.43 -16.49 12.63
N ARG A 143 -12.90 -17.02 13.75
CA ARG A 143 -13.71 -16.23 14.70
C ARG A 143 -12.93 -15.08 15.32
N ALA A 144 -11.65 -15.20 15.52
CA ALA A 144 -10.79 -14.17 16.11
C ALA A 144 -10.35 -13.08 15.11
N THR A 145 -10.63 -13.27 13.82
CA THR A 145 -10.21 -12.37 12.74
C THR A 145 -11.39 -11.57 12.21
N THR A 146 -11.21 -10.29 11.96
CA THR A 146 -12.11 -9.44 11.17
C THR A 146 -11.47 -9.22 9.81
N VAL A 147 -12.25 -9.36 8.73
CA VAL A 147 -11.87 -8.98 7.36
C VAL A 147 -12.79 -7.86 6.92
N LEU A 148 -12.20 -6.80 6.42
CA LEU A 148 -12.90 -5.61 5.96
C LEU A 148 -12.57 -5.36 4.50
N GLU A 149 -13.57 -4.85 3.74
CA GLU A 149 -13.40 -4.38 2.38
C GLU A 149 -13.75 -2.90 2.27
N LEU A 150 -13.04 -2.17 1.41
CA LEU A 150 -13.36 -0.80 1.00
C LEU A 150 -13.45 -0.76 -0.53
N VAL A 151 -14.59 -0.31 -1.06
CA VAL A 151 -14.75 -0.09 -2.51
C VAL A 151 -14.02 1.16 -2.94
N ILE A 152 -13.15 1.06 -3.95
CA ILE A 152 -12.29 2.14 -4.43
C ILE A 152 -13.06 2.96 -5.48
N GLU A 153 -13.98 3.80 -5.05
CA GLU A 153 -14.76 4.69 -5.91
C GLU A 153 -14.18 6.11 -5.95
N GLU A 154 -13.88 6.68 -4.80
CA GLU A 154 -13.37 8.03 -4.67
C GLU A 154 -11.87 8.01 -4.30
N TRP A 155 -11.03 8.41 -5.25
CA TRP A 155 -9.59 8.35 -5.08
C TRP A 155 -8.88 9.52 -5.77
N SER A 156 -7.65 9.78 -5.35
CA SER A 156 -6.69 10.60 -6.06
C SER A 156 -5.35 9.88 -6.14
N LEU A 157 -4.64 10.10 -7.24
CA LEU A 157 -3.30 9.58 -7.45
C LEU A 157 -2.40 10.72 -7.88
N LYS A 158 -1.24 10.84 -7.22
CA LYS A 158 -0.14 11.73 -7.63
C LYS A 158 1.06 10.89 -8.04
N VAL A 159 1.64 11.26 -9.17
CA VAL A 159 2.91 10.73 -9.64
C VAL A 159 3.89 11.88 -9.81
N SER A 160 5.06 11.74 -9.24
CA SER A 160 6.18 12.66 -9.39
C SER A 160 7.38 11.86 -9.85
N ASP A 161 7.69 11.94 -11.14
CA ASP A 161 8.72 11.15 -11.81
C ASP A 161 9.74 12.02 -12.58
N GLY A 162 9.57 13.37 -12.51
CA GLY A 162 10.43 14.36 -13.16
C GLY A 162 11.80 14.52 -12.52
N HIS A 163 12.61 15.37 -13.13
CA HIS A 163 13.85 15.92 -12.57
C HIS A 163 13.56 17.17 -11.74
N ALA A 164 14.61 17.77 -11.16
CA ALA A 164 14.52 19.07 -10.52
C ALA A 164 14.12 20.15 -11.53
N GLU A 165 13.25 21.04 -11.13
CA GLU A 165 12.87 22.25 -11.86
C GLU A 165 13.55 23.44 -11.20
N ASP A 166 14.91 23.53 -11.36
CA ASP A 166 15.70 24.60 -10.79
C ASP A 166 15.29 25.97 -11.37
N ASP A 167 15.38 26.99 -10.56
CA ASP A 167 15.29 28.39 -11.03
C ASP A 167 16.39 28.68 -12.05
N GLU A 168 16.08 29.50 -13.07
CA GLU A 168 17.02 29.84 -14.14
C GLU A 168 18.32 30.45 -13.58
N SER A 169 18.24 31.19 -12.48
CA SER A 169 19.39 31.79 -11.81
C SER A 169 20.32 30.77 -11.12
N ASP A 170 19.86 29.54 -10.89
CA ASP A 170 20.66 28.48 -10.26
C ASP A 170 21.31 27.52 -11.27
N LEU A 171 20.96 27.59 -12.56
CA LEU A 171 21.42 26.61 -13.58
C LEU A 171 22.94 26.60 -13.75
N ASP A 172 23.60 27.74 -13.59
CA ASP A 172 25.07 27.89 -13.75
C ASP A 172 25.85 27.55 -12.46
N ARG A 173 25.17 27.16 -11.37
CA ARG A 173 25.87 26.80 -10.14
C ARG A 173 26.67 25.51 -10.31
N PRO A 174 27.94 25.45 -9.90
CA PRO A 174 28.80 24.28 -10.02
C PRO A 174 28.46 23.20 -8.96
N VAL A 175 27.19 22.81 -8.89
CA VAL A 175 26.65 21.81 -7.96
C VAL A 175 25.99 20.70 -8.75
N TRP A 176 26.27 19.46 -8.37
CA TRP A 176 25.63 18.30 -9.03
C TRP A 176 24.11 18.34 -8.76
N ALA A 177 23.32 18.10 -9.82
CA ALA A 177 21.88 17.93 -9.77
C ALA A 177 21.46 16.69 -10.55
N GLY A 178 20.44 15.99 -10.06
CA GLY A 178 19.99 14.76 -10.71
C GLY A 178 19.04 13.96 -9.83
N VAL A 179 18.90 12.67 -10.14
CA VAL A 179 18.03 11.75 -9.39
C VAL A 179 18.87 10.61 -8.84
N VAL A 180 18.64 10.32 -7.56
CA VAL A 180 19.13 9.11 -6.91
C VAL A 180 17.96 8.14 -6.80
N PRO A 181 17.88 7.08 -7.64
CA PRO A 181 16.78 6.14 -7.60
C PRO A 181 16.81 5.32 -6.30
N LEU A 182 15.62 5.02 -5.75
CA LEU A 182 15.41 4.07 -4.66
C LEU A 182 14.85 2.78 -5.23
N GLN A 183 15.50 1.67 -4.92
CA GLN A 183 15.06 0.33 -5.31
C GLN A 183 14.72 -0.49 -4.07
N HIS A 184 13.54 -1.10 -4.06
CA HIS A 184 13.16 -2.08 -3.07
C HIS A 184 13.42 -3.48 -3.64
N MET A 185 14.20 -4.29 -2.92
CA MET A 185 14.54 -5.64 -3.34
C MET A 185 14.24 -6.64 -2.22
N TRP A 186 13.79 -7.82 -2.61
CA TRP A 186 13.68 -8.95 -1.70
C TRP A 186 15.08 -9.54 -1.47
N GLY A 187 15.42 -9.82 -0.22
CA GLY A 187 16.64 -10.55 0.13
C GLY A 187 16.49 -12.05 -0.07
N ALA A 188 17.58 -12.77 0.09
CA ALA A 188 17.56 -14.23 0.12
C ALA A 188 16.66 -14.71 1.28
N PRO A 189 15.86 -15.78 1.09
CA PRO A 189 15.05 -16.34 2.16
C PRO A 189 15.92 -16.84 3.33
N GLU A 190 15.50 -16.54 4.54
CA GLU A 190 16.15 -17.00 5.77
C GLU A 190 15.28 -18.08 6.43
N PRO A 191 15.84 -19.29 6.72
CA PRO A 191 15.08 -20.34 7.37
C PRO A 191 14.71 -19.98 8.82
N ALA A 192 13.54 -20.45 9.27
CA ALA A 192 13.17 -20.33 10.67
C ALA A 192 14.13 -21.14 11.55
N PRO A 193 14.46 -20.64 12.78
CA PRO A 193 15.40 -21.34 13.67
C PRO A 193 14.96 -22.76 14.08
N ASP A 194 13.68 -23.04 14.02
CA ASP A 194 13.05 -24.32 14.37
C ASP A 194 12.63 -25.14 13.13
N LEU A 195 13.13 -24.76 11.95
CA LEU A 195 12.84 -25.51 10.73
C LEU A 195 13.43 -26.92 10.82
N ALA A 196 12.62 -27.93 10.52
CA ALA A 196 13.08 -29.32 10.50
C ALA A 196 14.20 -29.53 9.48
N PRO A 197 15.23 -30.33 9.81
CA PRO A 197 16.32 -30.60 8.86
C PRO A 197 15.84 -31.22 7.55
N GLY A 198 16.44 -30.78 6.43
CA GLY A 198 16.13 -31.30 5.11
C GLY A 198 14.92 -30.67 4.41
N LEU A 199 14.28 -29.68 5.04
CA LEU A 199 13.26 -28.87 4.35
C LEU A 199 13.93 -27.74 3.57
N GLU A 200 13.71 -27.75 2.26
CA GLU A 200 14.24 -26.73 1.36
C GLU A 200 13.26 -25.57 1.20
N VAL A 201 13.79 -24.42 0.78
CA VAL A 201 12.96 -23.26 0.43
C VAL A 201 12.08 -23.62 -0.79
N PRO A 202 10.76 -23.42 -0.72
CA PRO A 202 9.88 -23.66 -1.86
C PRO A 202 10.33 -22.84 -3.07
N PRO A 203 10.30 -23.39 -4.30
CA PRO A 203 10.76 -22.66 -5.50
C PRO A 203 10.08 -21.30 -5.69
N ALA A 204 8.78 -21.20 -5.38
CA ALA A 204 8.04 -19.94 -5.43
C ALA A 204 8.61 -18.87 -4.50
N VAL A 205 9.09 -19.24 -3.32
CA VAL A 205 9.71 -18.31 -2.35
C VAL A 205 11.15 -18.02 -2.76
N ALA A 206 11.88 -19.01 -3.24
CA ALA A 206 13.27 -18.87 -3.69
C ALA A 206 13.41 -17.86 -4.85
N SER A 207 12.39 -17.71 -5.69
CA SER A 207 12.38 -16.79 -6.84
C SER A 207 12.06 -15.33 -6.47
N TRP A 208 11.64 -15.01 -5.25
CA TRP A 208 11.27 -13.63 -4.89
C TRP A 208 12.40 -12.60 -5.06
N PRO A 209 13.69 -12.90 -4.78
CA PRO A 209 14.79 -11.96 -5.03
C PRO A 209 14.95 -11.58 -6.50
N GLU A 210 14.54 -12.45 -7.44
CA GLU A 210 14.65 -12.22 -8.89
C GLU A 210 13.51 -11.35 -9.45
N GLY A 211 12.46 -11.14 -8.69
CA GLY A 211 11.30 -10.33 -9.02
C GLY A 211 10.02 -10.97 -8.54
N ARG A 212 9.43 -10.39 -7.51
CA ARG A 212 8.08 -10.72 -7.09
C ARG A 212 7.12 -9.90 -7.95
N ALA A 213 6.40 -10.58 -8.83
CA ALA A 213 5.33 -9.99 -9.63
C ALA A 213 4.11 -9.62 -8.77
#